data_2ce717e18d5006640cdae86964451b57
#
_entry.id   2ce717e18d5006640cdae86964451b57
#
_cell.length_a   1.000
_cell.length_b   1.000
_cell.length_c   1.000
_cell.angle_alpha   90.00
_cell.angle_beta   90.00
_cell.angle_gamma   90.00
#
_symmetry.space_group_name_H-M   'P 1'
#
loop_
_entity.id
_entity.type
_entity.pdbx_description
1 polymer ?
#
loop_
_entity_poly.entity_id
_entity_poly.type
_entity_poly.pdbx_seq_one_letter_code
_entity_poly.pdbx_strand_id
1 'polypeptide(L)'
;MTDKVETQSLKDNETVSVVSSSSNSDNIPTTTTIDTSTDSNLPIPPPISSPSSPSGSVQRICKFYQSGTCRNGDKCRFFHGASDGTAALSIPPPHVIINIPQGQPIFSIDVECVASGIQHNARSIAQVALVDEWNRPVFNVLIKQDVPVASYITELTGLTKELLDAHGLPLAEALALLRAYLSPDAILVGQNILKDVQWLQLAEGIDYRQLIDLSALLRVWNTARGEYTTFSQDHCAKVWLGVAEREHHNAVEDAMISMSLFNTYRFVQWDQNRLYQLQQATLAAPKIPGFSVNNPVIDGCCMGNRKQCICGAPFL
;
A
#
# COMPACT_ATOMS: atom_id res chain seq x y z
N MET A 1 -5.50 -15.42 -62.69
CA MET A 1 -4.56 -16.17 -61.89
C MET A 1 -4.35 -15.37 -60.65
N THR A 2 -5.09 -15.69 -59.60
CA THR A 2 -5.12 -15.02 -58.33
C THR A 2 -4.94 -16.10 -57.25
N ASP A 3 -3.74 -16.13 -56.67
CA ASP A 3 -3.41 -17.05 -55.58
C ASP A 3 -3.95 -16.49 -54.26
N LYS A 4 -4.84 -17.28 -53.64
CA LYS A 4 -5.30 -17.11 -52.28
C LYS A 4 -4.28 -17.78 -51.35
N VAL A 5 -3.72 -17.01 -50.41
CA VAL A 5 -2.98 -17.54 -49.27
C VAL A 5 -3.95 -17.72 -48.09
N GLU A 6 -4.21 -18.95 -47.71
CA GLU A 6 -4.91 -19.34 -46.49
C GLU A 6 -3.95 -19.27 -45.31
N THR A 7 -4.29 -18.49 -44.28
CA THR A 7 -3.62 -18.51 -42.99
C THR A 7 -4.34 -19.47 -42.05
N GLN A 8 -3.69 -20.57 -41.70
CA GLN A 8 -4.11 -21.53 -40.68
C GLN A 8 -3.84 -20.96 -39.30
N SER A 9 -4.89 -20.91 -38.49
CA SER A 9 -4.85 -20.63 -37.06
C SER A 9 -4.43 -21.89 -36.30
N LEU A 10 -3.33 -21.83 -35.60
CA LEU A 10 -2.91 -22.85 -34.60
C LEU A 10 -3.55 -22.50 -33.27
N LYS A 11 -4.40 -23.40 -32.80
CA LYS A 11 -4.90 -23.44 -31.40
C LYS A 11 -3.97 -24.34 -30.62
N ASP A 12 -3.23 -23.81 -29.66
CA ASP A 12 -2.54 -24.63 -28.67
C ASP A 12 -3.29 -24.54 -27.35
N ASN A 13 -3.91 -25.67 -27.01
CA ASN A 13 -4.45 -25.98 -25.68
C ASN A 13 -3.30 -26.52 -24.83
N GLU A 14 -2.80 -25.78 -23.88
CA GLU A 14 -1.97 -26.35 -22.81
C GLU A 14 -2.82 -26.66 -21.58
N THR A 15 -3.01 -27.96 -21.39
CA THR A 15 -3.63 -28.55 -20.20
C THR A 15 -2.55 -28.68 -19.13
N VAL A 16 -2.68 -27.97 -18.02
CA VAL A 16 -1.80 -28.14 -16.85
C VAL A 16 -2.25 -29.36 -16.07
N SER A 17 -1.45 -30.42 -16.12
CA SER A 17 -1.63 -31.63 -15.32
C SER A 17 -1.00 -31.46 -13.94
N VAL A 18 -1.83 -31.62 -12.88
CA VAL A 18 -1.39 -31.71 -11.49
C VAL A 18 -0.81 -33.10 -11.25
N VAL A 19 0.46 -33.16 -10.90
CA VAL A 19 1.12 -34.40 -10.45
C VAL A 19 1.06 -34.44 -8.92
N SER A 20 0.27 -35.38 -8.40
CA SER A 20 0.27 -35.79 -7.00
C SER A 20 1.33 -36.86 -6.78
N SER A 21 2.31 -36.62 -5.92
CA SER A 21 3.22 -37.65 -5.42
C SER A 21 2.96 -37.95 -3.96
N SER A 22 2.45 -39.14 -3.73
CA SER A 22 2.35 -39.79 -2.41
C SER A 22 3.61 -40.63 -2.15
N SER A 23 4.20 -40.52 -0.94
CA SER A 23 4.98 -41.65 -0.34
C SER A 23 5.17 -41.46 1.17
N ASN A 24 4.52 -42.31 1.94
CA ASN A 24 4.93 -43.20 3.03
C ASN A 24 6.03 -42.74 4.02
N SER A 25 5.60 -42.58 5.26
CA SER A 25 5.59 -43.45 6.46
C SER A 25 6.97 -43.78 7.10
N ASP A 26 6.91 -43.63 8.45
CA ASP A 26 7.67 -44.29 9.52
C ASP A 26 8.98 -43.64 10.00
N ASN A 27 8.94 -43.03 11.20
CA ASN A 27 9.60 -43.55 12.40
C ASN A 27 9.52 -42.57 13.56
N ILE A 28 8.91 -43.05 14.66
CA ILE A 28 8.98 -42.50 16.00
C ILE A 28 10.22 -43.05 16.69
N PRO A 29 10.95 -42.28 17.48
CA PRO A 29 11.47 -42.76 18.74
C PRO A 29 11.14 -41.85 19.94
N THR A 30 10.40 -42.42 20.83
CA THR A 30 10.55 -42.56 22.30
C THR A 30 11.13 -41.40 23.12
N THR A 31 10.30 -40.93 24.00
CA THR A 31 10.45 -40.20 25.25
C THR A 31 11.74 -40.42 26.02
N THR A 32 12.36 -39.32 26.47
CA THR A 32 13.18 -39.33 27.69
C THR A 32 12.86 -38.08 28.51
N THR A 33 12.19 -38.30 29.64
CA THR A 33 11.98 -37.37 30.73
C THR A 33 13.28 -37.15 31.46
N ILE A 34 13.70 -35.89 31.65
CA ILE A 34 14.70 -35.53 32.66
C ILE A 34 14.06 -34.46 33.58
N ASP A 35 13.82 -34.89 34.78
CA ASP A 35 13.50 -34.13 35.98
C ASP A 35 14.79 -33.45 36.47
N THR A 36 14.82 -32.15 36.61
CA THR A 36 15.76 -31.47 37.50
C THR A 36 15.12 -30.21 38.09
N SER A 37 14.62 -30.39 39.29
CA SER A 37 14.43 -29.35 40.27
C SER A 37 15.75 -28.71 40.65
N THR A 38 15.92 -27.42 40.48
CA THR A 38 16.86 -26.60 41.26
C THR A 38 16.29 -25.24 41.56
N ASP A 39 16.07 -25.09 42.84
CA ASP A 39 15.83 -23.88 43.61
C ASP A 39 16.95 -22.83 43.37
N SER A 40 16.64 -21.59 43.06
CA SER A 40 17.56 -20.48 43.33
C SER A 40 16.76 -19.15 43.36
N ASN A 41 16.53 -18.74 44.60
CA ASN A 41 16.21 -17.39 45.00
C ASN A 41 17.32 -16.42 44.54
N LEU A 42 17.00 -15.54 43.59
CA LEU A 42 17.75 -14.32 43.33
C LEU A 42 16.83 -13.10 43.51
N PRO A 43 17.28 -12.02 44.15
CA PRO A 43 16.45 -10.86 44.46
C PRO A 43 16.15 -10.06 43.18
N ILE A 44 14.87 -9.72 43.03
CA ILE A 44 14.34 -8.84 41.96
C ILE A 44 14.92 -7.44 42.15
N PRO A 45 15.59 -6.83 41.14
CA PRO A 45 15.95 -5.41 41.22
C PRO A 45 14.72 -4.51 41.17
N PRO A 46 14.71 -3.34 41.79
CA PRO A 46 13.57 -2.44 41.79
C PRO A 46 13.29 -1.89 40.40
N PRO A 47 12.02 -1.52 40.07
CA PRO A 47 11.65 -1.02 38.79
C PRO A 47 12.36 0.30 38.49
N ILE A 48 13.08 0.33 37.37
CA ILE A 48 13.67 1.56 36.83
C ILE A 48 12.52 2.47 36.41
N SER A 49 12.41 3.61 37.07
CA SER A 49 11.51 4.69 36.70
C SER A 49 11.80 5.15 35.28
N SER A 50 10.79 5.02 34.43
CA SER A 50 10.80 5.54 33.05
C SER A 50 11.07 7.05 33.09
N PRO A 51 11.97 7.58 32.24
CA PRO A 51 12.11 9.02 32.11
C PRO A 51 10.80 9.57 31.50
N SER A 52 10.19 10.49 32.20
CA SER A 52 9.06 11.28 31.75
C SER A 52 9.42 11.95 30.41
N SER A 53 8.71 11.58 29.35
CA SER A 53 8.78 12.23 28.07
C SER A 53 8.46 13.71 28.23
N PRO A 54 9.28 14.65 27.73
CA PRO A 54 8.87 16.04 27.67
C PRO A 54 7.73 16.14 26.63
N SER A 55 6.54 16.47 27.06
CA SER A 55 5.42 16.87 26.23
C SER A 55 5.73 18.23 25.59
N GLY A 56 6.61 18.23 24.61
CA GLY A 56 6.84 19.37 23.73
C GLY A 56 5.70 19.46 22.75
N SER A 57 4.65 20.22 23.06
CA SER A 57 3.68 20.67 22.09
C SER A 57 4.43 21.44 21.00
N VAL A 58 4.47 20.93 19.78
CA VAL A 58 5.01 21.63 18.61
C VAL A 58 4.13 22.88 18.41
N GLN A 59 4.63 24.02 18.87
CA GLN A 59 3.93 25.29 18.69
C GLN A 59 3.95 25.67 17.22
N ARG A 60 2.78 25.72 16.60
CA ARG A 60 2.63 26.14 15.21
C ARG A 60 3.00 27.62 15.06
N ILE A 61 3.90 27.94 14.13
CA ILE A 61 4.32 29.30 13.82
C ILE A 61 3.15 30.10 13.23
N CYS A 62 3.00 31.35 13.65
CA CYS A 62 1.97 32.26 13.16
C CYS A 62 2.30 32.75 11.73
N LYS A 63 1.53 32.32 10.74
CA LYS A 63 1.70 32.77 9.34
C LYS A 63 1.53 34.27 9.17
N PHE A 64 0.62 34.88 9.92
CA PHE A 64 0.40 36.33 9.90
C PHE A 64 1.55 37.12 10.55
N TYR A 65 2.24 36.53 11.52
CA TYR A 65 3.42 37.14 12.08
C TYR A 65 4.60 37.13 11.11
N GLN A 66 4.80 36.01 10.40
CA GLN A 66 5.82 35.88 9.36
C GLN A 66 5.63 36.91 8.23
N SER A 67 4.39 37.27 7.90
CA SER A 67 4.06 38.30 6.89
C SER A 67 3.93 39.70 7.49
N GLY A 68 4.25 39.91 8.77
CA GLY A 68 4.13 41.23 9.44
C GLY A 68 2.70 41.70 9.67
N THR A 69 1.70 40.83 9.51
CA THR A 69 0.27 41.19 9.53
C THR A 69 -0.50 40.64 10.72
N CYS A 70 0.17 40.02 11.71
CA CYS A 70 -0.51 39.49 12.88
C CYS A 70 -1.04 40.62 13.79
N ARG A 71 -2.36 40.68 13.96
CA ARG A 71 -3.04 41.68 14.80
C ARG A 71 -3.14 41.28 16.27
N ASN A 72 -2.77 40.05 16.62
CA ASN A 72 -2.96 39.52 17.99
C ASN A 72 -1.75 39.71 18.89
N GLY A 73 -0.60 40.20 18.37
CA GLY A 73 0.61 40.42 19.17
C GLY A 73 0.93 39.25 20.11
N ASP A 74 1.22 39.57 21.36
CA ASP A 74 1.56 38.58 22.41
C ASP A 74 0.38 37.69 22.83
N LYS A 75 -0.85 38.02 22.42
CA LYS A 75 -2.05 37.20 22.67
C LYS A 75 -2.31 36.17 21.56
N CYS A 76 -1.40 36.06 20.57
CA CYS A 76 -1.55 35.09 19.51
C CYS A 76 -1.30 33.67 20.05
N ARG A 77 -2.23 32.76 19.80
CA ARG A 77 -2.09 31.36 20.17
C ARG A 77 -1.01 30.60 19.37
N PHE A 78 -0.50 31.22 18.30
CA PHE A 78 0.59 30.68 17.48
C PHE A 78 1.91 31.37 17.86
N PHE A 79 3.01 30.64 17.70
CA PHE A 79 4.33 31.12 18.10
C PHE A 79 4.81 32.29 17.22
N HIS A 80 5.26 33.36 17.85
CA HIS A 80 5.91 34.53 17.27
C HIS A 80 7.40 34.52 17.57
N GLY A 81 8.11 33.47 17.11
CA GLY A 81 9.57 33.41 17.31
C GLY A 81 10.28 34.59 16.66
N ALA A 82 11.34 35.08 17.29
CA ALA A 82 12.22 36.09 16.70
C ALA A 82 12.71 35.61 15.34
N SER A 83 12.45 36.35 14.29
CA SER A 83 13.07 36.20 12.98
C SER A 83 14.50 36.80 13.08
N ASP A 84 15.40 36.11 13.74
CA ASP A 84 16.80 36.26 13.44
C ASP A 84 16.99 35.66 12.05
N GLY A 85 17.04 36.46 11.05
CA GLY A 85 17.12 36.23 9.59
C GLY A 85 17.80 34.98 9.04
N THR A 86 18.03 33.98 9.85
CA THR A 86 18.23 32.58 9.54
C THR A 86 16.90 31.86 9.71
N ALA A 87 16.08 31.85 8.63
CA ALA A 87 15.10 30.77 8.52
C ALA A 87 15.90 29.49 8.82
N ALA A 88 15.72 28.92 10.02
CA ALA A 88 16.18 27.59 10.31
C ALA A 88 15.56 26.74 9.20
N LEU A 89 16.35 26.48 8.17
CA LEU A 89 16.01 25.54 7.10
C LEU A 89 15.66 24.30 7.89
N SER A 90 14.37 23.98 7.97
CA SER A 90 13.91 22.83 8.73
C SER A 90 14.66 21.64 8.14
N ILE A 91 15.63 21.13 8.90
CA ILE A 91 16.44 20.01 8.46
C ILE A 91 15.45 18.92 8.11
N PRO A 92 15.47 18.42 6.86
CA PRO A 92 14.55 17.34 6.48
C PRO A 92 14.74 16.20 7.48
N PRO A 93 13.66 15.61 7.99
CA PRO A 93 13.80 14.43 8.83
C PRO A 93 14.52 13.33 8.04
N PRO A 94 15.30 12.48 8.70
CA PRO A 94 16.04 11.41 8.03
C PRO A 94 15.06 10.53 7.24
N HIS A 95 15.50 10.06 6.08
CA HIS A 95 14.72 9.12 5.28
C HIS A 95 14.62 7.76 5.99
N VAL A 96 13.57 7.02 5.69
CA VAL A 96 13.35 5.69 6.27
C VAL A 96 14.33 4.70 5.65
N ILE A 97 15.07 3.97 6.47
CA ILE A 97 15.89 2.83 6.03
C ILE A 97 15.08 1.55 6.24
N ILE A 98 14.89 0.81 5.16
CA ILE A 98 14.21 -0.49 5.20
C ILE A 98 15.27 -1.59 5.22
N ASN A 99 15.32 -2.30 6.33
CA ASN A 99 16.15 -3.50 6.49
C ASN A 99 15.24 -4.71 6.51
N ILE A 100 15.32 -5.55 5.48
CA ILE A 100 14.59 -6.80 5.40
C ILE A 100 15.59 -7.93 5.61
N PRO A 101 15.37 -8.83 6.58
CA PRO A 101 16.16 -10.01 6.74
C PRO A 101 16.17 -10.87 5.48
N GLN A 102 17.32 -11.49 5.19
CA GLN A 102 17.44 -12.37 4.03
C GLN A 102 16.50 -13.56 4.13
N GLY A 103 15.85 -13.90 3.02
CA GLY A 103 14.97 -15.07 2.93
C GLY A 103 13.53 -14.83 3.40
N GLN A 104 13.17 -13.60 3.81
CA GLN A 104 11.77 -13.28 4.08
C GLN A 104 10.98 -13.12 2.78
N PRO A 105 9.80 -13.77 2.65
CA PRO A 105 8.94 -13.58 1.50
C PRO A 105 8.44 -12.13 1.44
N ILE A 106 8.52 -11.52 0.26
CA ILE A 106 8.04 -10.16 0.03
C ILE A 106 7.03 -10.22 -1.11
N PHE A 107 5.86 -9.69 -0.86
CA PHE A 107 4.81 -9.59 -1.88
C PHE A 107 4.25 -8.18 -1.94
N SER A 108 3.91 -7.73 -3.14
CA SER A 108 3.01 -6.61 -3.31
C SER A 108 1.61 -7.13 -3.50
N ILE A 109 0.65 -6.49 -2.83
CA ILE A 109 -0.77 -6.83 -2.91
C ILE A 109 -1.57 -5.59 -3.30
N ASP A 110 -2.57 -5.80 -4.15
CA ASP A 110 -3.54 -4.77 -4.53
C ASP A 110 -4.92 -5.36 -4.74
N VAL A 111 -5.95 -4.53 -4.52
CA VAL A 111 -7.37 -4.93 -4.58
C VAL A 111 -8.16 -3.91 -5.38
N GLU A 112 -8.85 -4.39 -6.44
CA GLU A 112 -9.88 -3.60 -7.09
C GLU A 112 -11.26 -3.92 -6.51
N CYS A 113 -12.08 -2.88 -6.41
CA CYS A 113 -13.41 -2.96 -5.85
C CYS A 113 -14.48 -2.44 -6.80
N VAL A 114 -15.69 -3.01 -6.69
CA VAL A 114 -16.93 -2.42 -7.20
C VAL A 114 -17.63 -1.63 -6.09
N ALA A 115 -18.54 -0.73 -6.45
CA ALA A 115 -19.39 -0.05 -5.49
C ALA A 115 -20.62 -0.90 -5.16
N SER A 116 -20.79 -1.27 -3.89
CA SER A 116 -21.98 -1.94 -3.37
C SER A 116 -23.06 -0.95 -2.90
N GLY A 117 -22.77 0.35 -2.95
CA GLY A 117 -23.69 1.43 -2.59
C GLY A 117 -23.12 2.80 -2.98
N ILE A 118 -23.92 3.85 -2.72
CA ILE A 118 -23.60 5.22 -3.14
C ILE A 118 -22.46 5.89 -2.32
N GLN A 119 -22.16 5.35 -1.13
CA GLN A 119 -21.14 5.92 -0.25
C GLN A 119 -19.74 5.45 -0.65
N HIS A 120 -18.71 6.29 -0.40
CA HIS A 120 -17.33 5.97 -0.81
C HIS A 120 -16.71 4.79 -0.07
N ASN A 121 -17.23 4.38 1.07
CA ASN A 121 -16.82 3.20 1.82
C ASN A 121 -17.69 1.95 1.56
N ALA A 122 -18.77 2.08 0.76
CA ALA A 122 -19.58 0.95 0.32
C ALA A 122 -18.90 0.29 -0.90
N ARG A 123 -17.98 -0.62 -0.63
CA ARG A 123 -17.16 -1.32 -1.63
C ARG A 123 -17.23 -2.84 -1.41
N SER A 124 -17.17 -3.57 -2.50
CA SER A 124 -17.03 -5.03 -2.51
C SER A 124 -15.82 -5.40 -3.36
N ILE A 125 -15.00 -6.32 -2.88
CA ILE A 125 -13.81 -6.79 -3.60
C ILE A 125 -14.21 -7.40 -4.93
N ALA A 126 -13.52 -7.04 -6.01
CA ALA A 126 -13.78 -7.52 -7.35
C ALA A 126 -12.57 -8.16 -8.03
N GLN A 127 -11.35 -7.78 -7.65
CA GLN A 127 -10.11 -8.41 -8.08
C GLN A 127 -9.09 -8.33 -6.96
N VAL A 128 -8.27 -9.38 -6.83
CA VAL A 128 -7.14 -9.44 -5.90
C VAL A 128 -5.92 -9.92 -6.66
N ALA A 129 -4.79 -9.24 -6.51
CA ALA A 129 -3.53 -9.64 -7.08
C ALA A 129 -2.40 -9.67 -6.05
N LEU A 130 -1.47 -10.61 -6.23
CA LEU A 130 -0.24 -10.74 -5.45
C LEU A 130 0.94 -10.86 -6.42
N VAL A 131 1.98 -10.08 -6.19
CA VAL A 131 3.20 -10.02 -7.01
C VAL A 131 4.40 -10.28 -6.11
N ASP A 132 5.33 -11.13 -6.52
CA ASP A 132 6.52 -11.46 -5.75
C ASP A 132 7.61 -10.37 -5.84
N GLU A 133 8.70 -10.53 -5.08
CA GLU A 133 9.80 -9.55 -5.04
C GLU A 133 10.55 -9.39 -6.38
N TRP A 134 10.41 -10.36 -7.29
CA TRP A 134 10.96 -10.28 -8.66
C TRP A 134 10.00 -9.67 -9.66
N ASN A 135 8.91 -9.06 -9.17
CA ASN A 135 7.87 -8.42 -9.96
C ASN A 135 7.10 -9.39 -10.87
N ARG A 136 6.92 -10.64 -10.43
CA ARG A 136 6.15 -11.66 -11.14
C ARG A 136 4.78 -11.82 -10.47
N PRO A 137 3.67 -11.73 -11.22
CA PRO A 137 2.36 -12.06 -10.70
C PRO A 137 2.31 -13.53 -10.27
N VAL A 138 2.02 -13.78 -8.99
CA VAL A 138 1.88 -15.14 -8.43
C VAL A 138 0.43 -15.49 -8.09
N PHE A 139 -0.43 -14.46 -7.98
CA PHE A 139 -1.85 -14.61 -7.75
C PHE A 139 -2.61 -13.49 -8.46
N ASN A 140 -3.68 -13.85 -9.16
CA ASN A 140 -4.61 -12.90 -9.77
C ASN A 140 -5.97 -13.57 -9.92
N VAL A 141 -6.95 -13.11 -9.15
CA VAL A 141 -8.29 -13.70 -9.10
C VAL A 141 -9.35 -12.62 -9.15
N LEU A 142 -10.32 -12.81 -10.02
CA LEU A 142 -11.57 -12.05 -10.06
C LEU A 142 -12.55 -12.62 -9.03
N ILE A 143 -13.35 -11.74 -8.42
CA ILE A 143 -14.30 -12.12 -7.38
C ILE A 143 -15.72 -11.94 -7.90
N LYS A 144 -16.48 -13.02 -7.86
CA LYS A 144 -17.91 -12.99 -8.17
C LYS A 144 -18.65 -12.24 -7.08
N GLN A 145 -19.53 -11.32 -7.49
CA GLN A 145 -20.28 -10.52 -6.54
C GLN A 145 -21.49 -11.29 -6.00
N ASP A 146 -21.57 -11.40 -4.70
CA ASP A 146 -22.69 -11.99 -3.96
C ASP A 146 -23.64 -10.96 -3.31
N VAL A 147 -23.28 -9.66 -3.47
CA VAL A 147 -24.06 -8.51 -3.02
C VAL A 147 -24.53 -7.68 -4.21
N PRO A 148 -25.62 -6.88 -4.05
CA PRO A 148 -26.02 -5.94 -5.10
C PRO A 148 -24.89 -4.96 -5.43
N VAL A 149 -24.61 -4.79 -6.71
CA VAL A 149 -23.61 -3.84 -7.22
C VAL A 149 -24.33 -2.59 -7.70
N ALA A 150 -23.96 -1.45 -7.10
CA ALA A 150 -24.47 -0.14 -7.51
C ALA A 150 -23.72 0.42 -8.73
N SER A 151 -22.41 0.15 -8.82
CA SER A 151 -21.58 0.48 -9.98
C SER A 151 -20.37 -0.46 -10.04
N TYR A 152 -20.02 -0.92 -11.23
CA TYR A 152 -18.79 -1.69 -11.48
C TYR A 152 -17.55 -0.79 -11.53
N ILE A 153 -17.75 0.53 -11.56
CA ILE A 153 -16.66 1.52 -11.69
C ILE A 153 -15.76 1.17 -12.88
N THR A 154 -16.35 0.69 -13.95
CA THR A 154 -15.64 0.15 -15.14
C THR A 154 -14.70 1.17 -15.75
N GLU A 155 -15.01 2.47 -15.67
CA GLU A 155 -14.16 3.56 -16.15
C GLU A 155 -12.79 3.60 -15.44
N LEU A 156 -12.73 3.11 -14.19
CA LEU A 156 -11.49 3.04 -13.42
C LEU A 156 -10.79 1.69 -13.61
N THR A 157 -11.52 0.60 -13.40
CA THR A 157 -10.93 -0.74 -13.23
C THR A 157 -11.01 -1.62 -14.47
N GLY A 158 -11.81 -1.23 -15.49
CA GLY A 158 -12.12 -2.08 -16.63
C GLY A 158 -13.00 -3.29 -16.29
N LEU A 159 -13.39 -3.49 -15.01
CA LEU A 159 -14.21 -4.62 -14.59
C LEU A 159 -15.66 -4.42 -15.03
N THR A 160 -16.30 -5.53 -15.46
CA THR A 160 -17.71 -5.55 -15.84
C THR A 160 -18.44 -6.69 -15.14
N LYS A 161 -19.78 -6.61 -15.13
CA LYS A 161 -20.61 -7.68 -14.62
C LYS A 161 -20.32 -9.02 -15.30
N GLU A 162 -20.28 -9.01 -16.61
CA GLU A 162 -20.09 -10.19 -17.44
C GLU A 162 -18.73 -10.86 -17.14
N LEU A 163 -17.68 -10.06 -16.95
CA LEU A 163 -16.35 -10.55 -16.64
C LEU A 163 -16.33 -11.23 -15.26
N LEU A 164 -16.91 -10.59 -14.24
CA LEU A 164 -16.94 -11.13 -12.87
C LEU A 164 -17.86 -12.34 -12.75
N ASP A 165 -18.99 -12.37 -13.48
CA ASP A 165 -19.89 -13.52 -13.48
C ASP A 165 -19.28 -14.75 -14.19
N ALA A 166 -18.53 -14.52 -15.27
CA ALA A 166 -17.95 -15.60 -16.07
C ALA A 166 -16.68 -16.21 -15.43
N HIS A 167 -15.87 -15.39 -14.77
CA HIS A 167 -14.52 -15.77 -14.34
C HIS A 167 -14.26 -15.58 -12.85
N GLY A 168 -15.18 -14.94 -12.11
CA GLY A 168 -14.99 -14.67 -10.69
C GLY A 168 -15.22 -15.91 -9.81
N LEU A 169 -14.36 -16.07 -8.81
CA LEU A 169 -14.53 -17.03 -7.73
C LEU A 169 -15.35 -16.43 -6.58
N PRO A 170 -16.03 -17.26 -5.78
CA PRO A 170 -16.55 -16.81 -4.49
C PRO A 170 -15.45 -16.22 -3.62
N LEU A 171 -15.73 -15.11 -2.90
CA LEU A 171 -14.75 -14.41 -2.07
C LEU A 171 -14.05 -15.34 -1.07
N ALA A 172 -14.80 -16.22 -0.40
CA ALA A 172 -14.23 -17.16 0.58
C ALA A 172 -13.21 -18.11 -0.03
N GLU A 173 -13.45 -18.59 -1.25
CA GLU A 173 -12.55 -19.46 -1.99
C GLU A 173 -11.28 -18.70 -2.41
N ALA A 174 -11.44 -17.50 -2.95
CA ALA A 174 -10.32 -16.64 -3.32
C ALA A 174 -9.42 -16.30 -2.13
N LEU A 175 -10.00 -16.01 -0.96
CA LEU A 175 -9.24 -15.75 0.27
C LEU A 175 -8.52 -17.00 0.79
N ALA A 176 -9.11 -18.18 0.67
CA ALA A 176 -8.45 -19.43 1.03
C ALA A 176 -7.23 -19.69 0.12
N LEU A 177 -7.38 -19.47 -1.19
CA LEU A 177 -6.28 -19.59 -2.16
C LEU A 177 -5.19 -18.54 -1.90
N LEU A 178 -5.55 -17.28 -1.65
CA LEU A 178 -4.59 -16.21 -1.33
C LEU A 178 -3.73 -16.58 -0.11
N ARG A 179 -4.37 -17.08 0.97
CA ARG A 179 -3.66 -17.47 2.19
C ARG A 179 -2.67 -18.61 1.99
N ALA A 180 -2.82 -19.43 0.93
CA ALA A 180 -1.84 -20.47 0.59
C ALA A 180 -0.50 -19.89 0.11
N TYR A 181 -0.45 -18.65 -0.35
CA TYR A 181 0.79 -17.93 -0.73
C TYR A 181 1.41 -17.16 0.43
N LEU A 182 0.62 -16.82 1.44
CA LEU A 182 1.03 -15.99 2.56
C LEU A 182 1.60 -16.83 3.71
N SER A 183 2.43 -16.20 4.54
CA SER A 183 2.98 -16.81 5.74
C SER A 183 3.11 -15.77 6.85
N PRO A 184 3.19 -16.18 8.13
CA PRO A 184 3.41 -15.26 9.24
C PRO A 184 4.67 -14.38 9.10
N ASP A 185 5.63 -14.79 8.26
CA ASP A 185 6.86 -14.06 8.00
C ASP A 185 6.81 -13.17 6.76
N ALA A 186 5.72 -13.21 5.98
CA ALA A 186 5.58 -12.43 4.76
C ALA A 186 5.58 -10.92 5.05
N ILE A 187 6.22 -10.16 4.18
CA ILE A 187 6.15 -8.70 4.15
C ILE A 187 5.25 -8.31 3.00
N LEU A 188 4.20 -7.53 3.29
CA LEU A 188 3.28 -7.03 2.28
C LEU A 188 3.57 -5.56 1.98
N VAL A 189 3.63 -5.24 0.69
CA VAL A 189 3.90 -3.91 0.14
C VAL A 189 2.69 -3.45 -0.66
N GLY A 190 2.34 -2.18 -0.58
CA GLY A 190 1.27 -1.60 -1.40
C GLY A 190 1.09 -0.11 -1.17
N GLN A 191 0.25 0.50 -1.98
CA GLN A 191 -0.11 1.91 -1.86
C GLN A 191 -1.37 2.07 -1.00
N ASN A 192 -1.26 2.68 0.19
CA ASN A 192 -2.34 2.71 1.19
C ASN A 192 -2.82 1.29 1.61
N ILE A 193 -1.91 0.37 1.68
CA ILE A 193 -2.09 -1.08 1.82
C ILE A 193 -2.99 -1.51 2.99
N LEU A 194 -3.14 -0.65 4.01
CA LEU A 194 -3.98 -0.98 5.17
C LEU A 194 -5.44 -1.27 4.78
N LYS A 195 -5.94 -0.60 3.73
CA LYS A 195 -7.30 -0.85 3.23
C LYS A 195 -7.44 -2.23 2.60
N ASP A 196 -6.47 -2.61 1.77
CA ASP A 196 -6.46 -3.92 1.11
C ASP A 196 -6.44 -5.04 2.13
N VAL A 197 -5.54 -4.93 3.12
CA VAL A 197 -5.44 -5.89 4.23
C VAL A 197 -6.73 -5.99 5.03
N GLN A 198 -7.41 -4.85 5.31
CA GLN A 198 -8.69 -4.84 6.00
C GLN A 198 -9.81 -5.48 5.18
N TRP A 199 -9.92 -5.17 3.89
CA TRP A 199 -10.91 -5.78 2.99
C TRP A 199 -10.70 -7.28 2.86
N LEU A 200 -9.45 -7.73 2.75
CA LEU A 200 -9.08 -9.14 2.66
C LEU A 200 -9.09 -9.86 4.01
N GLN A 201 -9.37 -9.15 5.12
CA GLN A 201 -9.37 -9.70 6.48
C GLN A 201 -8.08 -10.47 6.81
N LEU A 202 -6.95 -9.93 6.35
CA LEU A 202 -5.63 -10.48 6.68
C LEU A 202 -5.18 -9.99 8.05
N ALA A 203 -4.51 -10.86 8.81
CA ALA A 203 -4.08 -10.60 10.18
C ALA A 203 -2.56 -10.68 10.33
N GLU A 204 -1.98 -9.68 11.02
CA GLU A 204 -0.56 -9.67 11.39
C GLU A 204 -0.23 -10.86 12.31
N GLY A 205 0.90 -11.52 12.06
CA GLY A 205 1.34 -12.72 12.77
C GLY A 205 0.67 -14.01 12.32
N ILE A 206 -0.30 -13.94 11.39
CA ILE A 206 -0.98 -15.11 10.80
C ILE A 206 -0.72 -15.12 9.29
N ASP A 207 -1.12 -14.08 8.59
CA ASP A 207 -1.04 -13.97 7.13
C ASP A 207 0.20 -13.19 6.68
N TYR A 208 0.71 -12.30 7.53
CA TYR A 208 1.89 -11.47 7.26
C TYR A 208 2.57 -11.03 8.56
N ARG A 209 3.82 -10.60 8.46
CA ARG A 209 4.62 -10.05 9.57
C ARG A 209 4.59 -8.53 9.62
N GLN A 210 4.65 -7.89 8.47
CA GLN A 210 4.83 -6.44 8.37
C GLN A 210 4.16 -5.90 7.12
N LEU A 211 3.62 -4.67 7.24
CA LEU A 211 3.15 -3.88 6.10
C LEU A 211 4.16 -2.78 5.77
N ILE A 212 4.38 -2.55 4.49
CA ILE A 212 5.14 -1.42 3.97
C ILE A 212 4.22 -0.60 3.08
N ASP A 213 3.79 0.55 3.59
CA ASP A 213 2.94 1.47 2.86
C ASP A 213 3.78 2.44 2.03
N LEU A 214 3.67 2.35 0.72
CA LEU A 214 4.38 3.22 -0.22
C LEU A 214 3.96 4.67 -0.11
N SER A 215 2.73 4.97 0.30
CA SER A 215 2.29 6.35 0.52
C SER A 215 3.06 7.04 1.63
N ALA A 216 3.44 6.28 2.64
CA ALA A 216 4.28 6.74 3.74
C ALA A 216 5.78 6.72 3.39
N LEU A 217 6.21 5.72 2.61
CA LEU A 217 7.61 5.54 2.22
C LEU A 217 8.08 6.60 1.21
N LEU A 218 7.26 6.89 0.21
CA LEU A 218 7.57 7.80 -0.91
C LEU A 218 7.11 9.24 -0.68
N ARG A 219 6.56 9.55 0.51
CA ARG A 219 6.25 10.93 0.87
C ARG A 219 7.52 11.78 0.93
N VAL A 220 7.43 13.02 0.50
CA VAL A 220 8.58 13.92 0.46
C VAL A 220 8.37 15.10 1.42
N TRP A 221 9.42 15.43 2.18
CA TRP A 221 9.40 16.63 3.02
C TRP A 221 9.43 17.89 2.17
N ASN A 222 8.37 18.68 2.26
CA ASN A 222 8.25 19.95 1.56
C ASN A 222 8.71 21.09 2.48
N THR A 223 9.92 21.57 2.31
CA THR A 223 10.51 22.62 3.13
C THR A 223 9.71 23.93 3.07
N ALA A 224 9.11 24.25 1.91
CA ALA A 224 8.30 25.46 1.75
C ALA A 224 7.00 25.40 2.56
N ARG A 225 6.50 24.22 2.91
CA ARG A 225 5.27 24.02 3.69
C ARG A 225 5.52 23.58 5.13
N GLY A 226 6.73 23.06 5.44
CA GLY A 226 7.06 22.48 6.73
C GLY A 226 6.25 21.21 7.02
N GLU A 227 5.87 20.43 5.99
CA GLU A 227 5.06 19.22 6.10
C GLU A 227 5.45 18.19 5.02
N TYR A 228 5.09 16.91 5.27
CA TYR A 228 5.20 15.91 4.24
C TYR A 228 4.13 16.07 3.17
N THR A 229 4.53 15.95 1.91
CA THR A 229 3.64 15.82 0.77
C THR A 229 3.57 14.35 0.36
N THR A 230 2.35 13.83 0.25
CA THR A 230 2.06 12.50 -0.31
C THR A 230 1.66 12.62 -1.77
N PHE A 231 1.87 11.55 -2.53
CA PHE A 231 1.63 11.49 -3.96
C PHE A 231 0.81 10.24 -4.30
N SER A 232 0.09 10.29 -5.43
CA SER A 232 -0.55 9.11 -6.00
C SER A 232 0.49 8.11 -6.48
N GLN A 233 0.11 6.85 -6.63
CA GLN A 233 0.96 5.81 -7.20
C GLN A 233 1.43 6.18 -8.60
N ASP A 234 0.51 6.65 -9.47
CA ASP A 234 0.84 7.06 -10.85
C ASP A 234 1.85 8.19 -10.89
N HIS A 235 1.74 9.17 -9.97
CA HIS A 235 2.73 10.23 -9.88
C HIS A 235 4.12 9.70 -9.54
N CYS A 236 4.20 8.79 -8.55
CA CYS A 236 5.46 8.15 -8.18
C CYS A 236 5.98 7.25 -9.32
N ALA A 237 5.12 6.47 -9.96
CA ALA A 237 5.47 5.61 -11.09
C ALA A 237 6.06 6.40 -12.27
N LYS A 238 5.44 7.53 -12.61
CA LYS A 238 5.94 8.42 -13.66
C LYS A 238 7.32 8.96 -13.35
N VAL A 239 7.54 9.45 -12.13
CA VAL A 239 8.80 10.12 -11.75
C VAL A 239 9.92 9.12 -11.48
N TRP A 240 9.63 8.02 -10.78
CA TRP A 240 10.65 7.07 -10.31
C TRP A 240 10.94 5.98 -11.33
N LEU A 241 9.94 5.58 -12.11
CA LEU A 241 10.02 4.45 -13.04
C LEU A 241 9.91 4.87 -14.50
N GLY A 242 9.47 6.11 -14.80
CA GLY A 242 9.20 6.56 -16.16
C GLY A 242 7.96 5.92 -16.79
N VAL A 243 7.07 5.34 -15.98
CA VAL A 243 5.82 4.72 -16.46
C VAL A 243 4.84 5.80 -16.88
N ALA A 244 4.22 5.62 -18.05
CA ALA A 244 3.19 6.52 -18.54
C ALA A 244 1.90 6.43 -17.70
N GLU A 245 1.10 7.49 -17.73
CA GLU A 245 -0.23 7.50 -17.13
C GLU A 245 -1.12 6.45 -17.81
N ARG A 246 -1.93 5.73 -17.03
CA ARG A 246 -2.78 4.63 -17.49
C ARG A 246 -4.23 5.06 -17.59
N GLU A 247 -4.96 4.47 -18.54
CA GLU A 247 -6.40 4.71 -18.68
C GLU A 247 -7.21 3.99 -17.58
N HIS A 248 -6.81 2.77 -17.25
CA HIS A 248 -7.47 1.93 -16.25
C HIS A 248 -6.50 1.47 -15.19
N HIS A 249 -7.02 1.19 -14.02
CA HIS A 249 -6.34 0.54 -12.92
C HIS A 249 -6.68 -0.96 -12.93
N ASN A 250 -5.69 -1.78 -12.63
CA ASN A 250 -5.83 -3.22 -12.56
C ASN A 250 -4.96 -3.73 -11.42
N ALA A 251 -5.51 -4.56 -10.54
CA ALA A 251 -4.80 -5.00 -9.35
C ALA A 251 -3.43 -5.63 -9.63
N VAL A 252 -3.26 -6.36 -10.75
CA VAL A 252 -1.95 -6.93 -11.13
C VAL A 252 -0.95 -5.83 -11.47
N GLU A 253 -1.35 -4.87 -12.33
CA GLU A 253 -0.47 -3.78 -12.74
C GLU A 253 -0.13 -2.86 -11.56
N ASP A 254 -1.11 -2.58 -10.70
CA ASP A 254 -0.92 -1.75 -9.50
C ASP A 254 0.00 -2.43 -8.50
N ALA A 255 -0.13 -3.74 -8.27
CA ALA A 255 0.79 -4.52 -7.47
C ALA A 255 2.20 -4.58 -8.09
N MET A 256 2.33 -4.72 -9.41
CA MET A 256 3.64 -4.71 -10.12
C MET A 256 4.31 -3.34 -10.02
N ILE A 257 3.57 -2.25 -10.17
CA ILE A 257 4.09 -0.88 -10.01
C ILE A 257 4.52 -0.67 -8.55
N SER A 258 3.72 -1.09 -7.59
CA SER A 258 4.06 -1.03 -6.16
C SER A 258 5.35 -1.78 -5.85
N MET A 259 5.52 -3.00 -6.37
CA MET A 259 6.75 -3.77 -6.18
C MET A 259 7.94 -3.09 -6.85
N SER A 260 7.78 -2.55 -8.06
CA SER A 260 8.84 -1.83 -8.77
C SER A 260 9.28 -0.57 -8.03
N LEU A 261 8.35 0.22 -7.50
CA LEU A 261 8.62 1.39 -6.67
C LEU A 261 9.37 1.00 -5.40
N PHE A 262 8.92 -0.05 -4.73
CA PHE A 262 9.55 -0.58 -3.54
C PHE A 262 10.98 -1.05 -3.80
N ASN A 263 11.20 -1.82 -4.85
CA ASN A 263 12.53 -2.29 -5.23
C ASN A 263 13.46 -1.14 -5.60
N THR A 264 12.95 -0.12 -6.31
CA THR A 264 13.71 1.10 -6.61
C THR A 264 14.11 1.82 -5.32
N TYR A 265 13.18 1.97 -4.36
CA TYR A 265 13.49 2.57 -3.06
C TYR A 265 14.56 1.77 -2.31
N ARG A 266 14.42 0.45 -2.22
CA ARG A 266 15.40 -0.45 -1.59
C ARG A 266 16.80 -0.27 -2.17
N PHE A 267 16.89 -0.06 -3.47
CA PHE A 267 18.17 0.15 -4.15
C PHE A 267 18.77 1.53 -3.84
N VAL A 268 17.95 2.59 -3.92
CA VAL A 268 18.45 3.98 -3.81
C VAL A 268 18.57 4.48 -2.37
N GLN A 269 17.97 3.82 -1.37
CA GLN A 269 17.98 4.27 0.02
C GLN A 269 19.39 4.44 0.61
N TRP A 270 20.39 3.77 0.06
CA TRP A 270 21.79 3.84 0.47
C TRP A 270 22.57 4.95 -0.24
N ASP A 271 22.04 5.49 -1.35
CA ASP A 271 22.60 6.63 -2.08
C ASP A 271 21.75 7.88 -1.76
N GLN A 272 22.16 8.62 -0.74
CA GLN A 272 21.45 9.82 -0.29
C GLN A 272 21.29 10.87 -1.37
N ASN A 273 22.28 11.03 -2.26
CA ASN A 273 22.21 11.99 -3.36
C ASN A 273 21.16 11.58 -4.38
N ARG A 274 21.14 10.31 -4.76
CA ARG A 274 20.17 9.77 -5.70
C ARG A 274 18.76 9.83 -5.15
N LEU A 275 18.57 9.42 -3.89
CA LEU A 275 17.29 9.51 -3.21
C LEU A 275 16.80 10.96 -3.14
N TYR A 276 17.66 11.88 -2.76
CA TYR A 276 17.32 13.31 -2.73
C TYR A 276 16.92 13.85 -4.11
N GLN A 277 17.64 13.50 -5.17
CA GLN A 277 17.29 13.88 -6.54
C GLN A 277 15.89 13.39 -6.94
N LEU A 278 15.57 12.12 -6.64
CA LEU A 278 14.24 11.55 -6.89
C LEU A 278 13.15 12.26 -6.10
N GLN A 279 13.40 12.56 -4.82
CA GLN A 279 12.46 13.30 -3.98
C GLN A 279 12.22 14.73 -4.52
N GLN A 280 13.27 15.42 -4.94
CA GLN A 280 13.12 16.76 -5.53
C GLN A 280 12.40 16.71 -6.88
N ALA A 281 12.69 15.72 -7.72
CA ALA A 281 11.96 15.48 -8.97
C ALA A 281 10.46 15.20 -8.70
N THR A 282 10.15 14.43 -7.65
CA THR A 282 8.77 14.13 -7.25
C THR A 282 8.01 15.39 -6.81
N LEU A 283 8.67 16.31 -6.09
CA LEU A 283 8.06 17.59 -5.71
C LEU A 283 7.89 18.55 -6.89
N ALA A 284 8.83 18.55 -7.83
CA ALA A 284 8.88 19.48 -8.95
C ALA A 284 7.97 19.07 -10.12
N ALA A 285 7.74 17.77 -10.30
CA ALA A 285 6.91 17.26 -11.39
C ALA A 285 5.45 17.75 -11.27
N PRO A 286 4.78 18.04 -12.40
CA PRO A 286 3.34 18.31 -12.39
C PRO A 286 2.59 17.18 -11.71
N LYS A 287 1.77 17.53 -10.71
CA LYS A 287 1.03 16.52 -9.93
C LYS A 287 0.04 15.78 -10.81
N ILE A 288 0.08 14.47 -10.74
CA ILE A 288 -0.99 13.61 -11.24
C ILE A 288 -1.98 13.44 -10.09
N PRO A 289 -3.20 13.99 -10.21
CA PRO A 289 -4.22 13.81 -9.18
C PRO A 289 -4.67 12.35 -9.14
N GLY A 290 -5.04 11.85 -7.97
CA GLY A 290 -5.71 10.57 -7.88
C GLY A 290 -7.06 10.60 -8.61
N PHE A 291 -7.53 9.46 -9.09
CA PHE A 291 -8.72 9.32 -9.92
C PHE A 291 -9.97 10.02 -9.34
N SER A 292 -10.21 9.89 -8.03
CA SER A 292 -11.35 10.52 -7.33
C SER A 292 -11.33 12.06 -7.35
N VAL A 293 -10.21 12.70 -7.69
CA VAL A 293 -10.12 14.16 -7.81
C VAL A 293 -10.77 14.62 -9.10
N ASN A 294 -10.55 13.90 -10.19
CA ASN A 294 -11.11 14.18 -11.50
C ASN A 294 -12.54 13.63 -11.62
N ASN A 295 -12.81 12.50 -10.95
CA ASN A 295 -14.08 11.77 -11.00
C ASN A 295 -14.66 11.61 -9.58
N PRO A 296 -15.22 12.67 -8.98
CA PRO A 296 -15.73 12.62 -7.60
C PRO A 296 -16.95 11.72 -7.42
N VAL A 297 -17.69 11.47 -8.50
CA VAL A 297 -18.88 10.61 -8.57
C VAL A 297 -18.87 9.85 -9.88
N ILE A 298 -19.12 8.53 -9.84
CA ILE A 298 -19.33 7.64 -10.99
C ILE A 298 -20.62 6.86 -10.75
N ASP A 299 -21.51 6.80 -11.72
CA ASP A 299 -22.81 6.10 -11.64
C ASP A 299 -23.61 6.43 -10.37
N GLY A 300 -23.50 7.67 -9.89
CA GLY A 300 -24.12 8.11 -8.63
C GLY A 300 -23.36 7.68 -7.36
N CYS A 301 -22.27 6.93 -7.48
CA CYS A 301 -21.46 6.47 -6.35
C CYS A 301 -20.32 7.44 -6.05
N CYS A 302 -20.16 7.81 -4.79
CA CYS A 302 -19.08 8.70 -4.33
C CYS A 302 -17.72 8.01 -4.42
N MET A 303 -16.75 8.67 -5.04
CA MET A 303 -15.37 8.16 -5.19
C MET A 303 -14.41 8.59 -4.07
N GLY A 304 -14.92 9.24 -3.02
CA GLY A 304 -14.12 9.58 -1.84
C GLY A 304 -13.18 10.78 -2.01
N ASN A 305 -13.50 11.71 -2.89
CA ASN A 305 -12.76 12.97 -2.93
C ASN A 305 -13.03 13.78 -1.65
N ARG A 306 -12.04 13.87 -0.75
CA ARG A 306 -12.19 14.55 0.56
C ARG A 306 -12.69 16.00 0.49
N LYS A 307 -12.45 16.69 -0.63
CA LYS A 307 -12.86 18.10 -0.78
C LYS A 307 -14.30 18.25 -1.27
N GLN A 308 -14.83 17.25 -1.95
CA GLN A 308 -16.13 17.31 -2.62
C GLN A 308 -17.11 16.24 -2.11
N CYS A 309 -16.68 15.37 -1.23
CA CYS A 309 -17.51 14.28 -0.70
C CYS A 309 -18.61 14.83 0.21
N ILE A 310 -19.84 14.53 -0.17
CA ILE A 310 -21.06 14.85 0.60
C ILE A 310 -21.86 13.59 0.99
N CYS A 311 -21.31 12.39 0.78
CA CYS A 311 -22.04 11.13 0.99
C CYS A 311 -22.23 10.76 2.48
N GLY A 312 -21.63 11.50 3.40
CA GLY A 312 -21.78 11.32 4.84
C GLY A 312 -21.02 10.15 5.45
N ALA A 313 -20.34 9.33 4.64
CA ALA A 313 -19.51 8.25 5.17
C ALA A 313 -18.20 8.81 5.78
N PRO A 314 -17.69 8.23 6.89
CA PRO A 314 -16.43 8.63 7.47
C PRO A 314 -15.26 8.25 6.56
N PHE A 315 -14.24 9.11 6.53
CA PHE A 315 -12.94 8.74 5.96
C PHE A 315 -12.09 8.06 7.03
N LEU A 316 -11.65 6.86 6.74
CA LEU A 316 -10.71 6.10 7.56
C LEU A 316 -9.29 6.63 7.39
#